data_2641e529b591733d2c5505e2b737279b
#
_entry.id   2641e529b591733d2c5505e2b737279b
#
_cell.length_a   1.000
_cell.length_b   1.000
_cell.length_c   1.000
_cell.angle_alpha   90.00
_cell.angle_beta   90.00
_cell.angle_gamma   90.00
#
_symmetry.space_group_name_H-M   'P 1'
#
loop_
_entity.id
_entity.type
_entity.pdbx_description
1 polymer ?
#
loop_
_entity_poly.entity_id
_entity_poly.type
_entity_poly.pdbx_seq_one_letter_code
_entity_poly.pdbx_strand_id
1 'polypeptide(L)'
;MATARNPNLNYSPDRVVSAAAVEDDSSFELKLRPQRLGEFIGQTKVKENLAVAIEAARSRGEAMDHVLLYGPPGLGKTTLANIIANELGVHFQPTAAPLLQIKGDLTAIITNMQDKQVLFIDEIHRLQPVLEELLYSALEDYKLDIIIGQGPSARTHTLEVKPFTFVGATTRAGLISAPLRSRFGIVLRLEFYTPEELRVIVERSAEILGVEVDGAGAIEIASRSRGTPRIANRLLRRVRDYAQVRGAGKIDLPTAQAALQMLEVDKYGFDEVDRRLLLTIIEKYQGGPVGVNTLAAVLAEEPDAIEEIYEPFLMQIGFLNRTPRGRVATQLAYEHFGITPSRRQSSLF
;
A
#
# COMPACT_ATOMS: atom_id res chain seq x y z
N MET A 1 -26.97 34.77 10.59
CA MET A 1 -25.79 34.94 9.72
C MET A 1 -25.26 33.55 9.39
N ALA A 2 -25.45 33.10 8.16
CA ALA A 2 -25.05 31.79 7.70
C ALA A 2 -23.54 31.83 7.40
N THR A 3 -22.75 31.02 8.09
CA THR A 3 -21.32 30.82 7.81
C THR A 3 -21.18 30.06 6.50
N ALA A 4 -20.60 30.71 5.51
CA ALA A 4 -20.27 30.12 4.21
C ALA A 4 -19.34 28.91 4.42
N ARG A 5 -19.79 27.72 4.06
CA ARG A 5 -18.97 26.52 3.96
C ARG A 5 -17.99 26.70 2.80
N ASN A 6 -16.70 26.58 3.09
CA ASN A 6 -15.65 26.59 2.09
C ASN A 6 -15.75 25.30 1.25
N PRO A 7 -15.99 25.36 -0.08
CA PRO A 7 -16.26 24.17 -0.91
C PRO A 7 -15.04 23.29 -1.16
N ASN A 8 -13.84 23.65 -0.71
CA ASN A 8 -12.61 22.90 -0.94
C ASN A 8 -12.15 22.00 0.24
N LEU A 9 -12.97 21.84 1.28
CA LEU A 9 -12.70 20.92 2.37
C LEU A 9 -13.62 19.69 2.27
N ASN A 10 -13.39 18.85 1.25
CA ASN A 10 -13.88 17.47 1.24
C ASN A 10 -13.06 16.61 2.22
N TYR A 11 -13.09 16.97 3.48
CA TYR A 11 -12.62 16.12 4.57
C TYR A 11 -13.76 15.20 4.96
N SER A 12 -13.80 14.01 4.36
CA SER A 12 -14.56 12.91 4.95
C SER A 12 -13.71 12.34 6.10
N PRO A 13 -14.17 12.38 7.36
CA PRO A 13 -13.51 11.72 8.49
C PRO A 13 -13.23 10.25 8.20
N ASP A 14 -14.02 9.65 7.33
CA ASP A 14 -14.03 8.24 6.93
C ASP A 14 -12.74 7.74 6.27
N ARG A 15 -11.76 8.63 5.98
CA ARG A 15 -10.52 8.25 5.27
C ARG A 15 -9.25 8.26 6.12
N VAL A 16 -9.31 8.62 7.40
CA VAL A 16 -8.09 8.83 8.22
C VAL A 16 -7.29 7.55 8.40
N VAL A 17 -7.93 6.41 8.55
CA VAL A 17 -7.26 5.10 8.68
C VAL A 17 -7.36 4.23 7.43
N SER A 18 -7.83 4.78 6.29
CA SER A 18 -7.83 4.06 5.02
C SER A 18 -6.41 3.92 4.49
N ALA A 19 -6.03 2.73 4.06
CA ALA A 19 -4.74 2.48 3.41
C ALA A 19 -4.65 3.04 1.97
N ALA A 20 -5.78 3.52 1.41
CA ALA A 20 -5.81 4.16 0.09
C ALA A 20 -5.04 5.49 0.09
N ALA A 21 -4.38 5.79 -1.03
CA ALA A 21 -3.73 7.08 -1.23
C ALA A 21 -4.78 8.20 -1.39
N VAL A 22 -4.55 9.34 -0.74
CA VAL A 22 -5.35 10.56 -0.89
C VAL A 22 -4.43 11.64 -1.50
N GLU A 23 -4.92 12.42 -2.47
CA GLU A 23 -4.10 13.42 -3.18
C GLU A 23 -3.42 14.43 -2.25
N ASP A 24 -4.11 14.86 -1.19
CA ASP A 24 -3.59 15.81 -0.19
C ASP A 24 -2.42 15.25 0.65
N ASP A 25 -2.26 13.94 0.73
CA ASP A 25 -1.19 13.30 1.50
C ASP A 25 0.13 13.22 0.73
N SER A 26 0.11 13.36 -0.61
CA SER A 26 1.26 13.07 -1.47
C SER A 26 2.50 13.93 -1.13
N SER A 27 2.34 15.23 -0.99
CA SER A 27 3.44 16.16 -0.68
C SER A 27 3.96 16.01 0.76
N PHE A 28 3.08 15.66 1.69
CA PHE A 28 3.40 15.41 3.09
C PHE A 28 4.14 14.08 3.24
N GLU A 29 3.62 13.01 2.64
CA GLU A 29 4.25 11.68 2.65
C GLU A 29 5.65 11.71 2.02
N LEU A 30 5.85 12.47 0.93
CA LEU A 30 7.16 12.58 0.27
C LEU A 30 8.28 13.07 1.21
N LYS A 31 7.99 14.01 2.11
CA LYS A 31 8.96 14.53 3.07
C LYS A 31 9.35 13.50 4.13
N LEU A 32 8.44 12.58 4.47
CA LEU A 32 8.63 11.57 5.51
C LEU A 32 9.26 10.28 4.96
N ARG A 33 9.32 10.09 3.63
CA ARG A 33 9.83 8.87 3.02
C ARG A 33 11.33 8.72 3.27
N PRO A 34 11.77 7.55 3.77
CA PRO A 34 13.20 7.23 3.85
C PRO A 34 13.81 7.18 2.44
N GLN A 35 15.05 7.66 2.34
CA GLN A 35 15.79 7.74 1.08
C GLN A 35 16.86 6.65 0.96
N ARG A 36 17.24 6.03 2.06
CA ARG A 36 18.27 4.99 2.15
C ARG A 36 17.72 3.73 2.82
N LEU A 37 18.31 2.58 2.49
CA LEU A 37 17.91 1.28 3.05
C LEU A 37 18.07 1.24 4.57
N GLY A 38 19.10 1.89 5.11
CA GLY A 38 19.33 2.00 6.55
C GLY A 38 18.26 2.80 7.31
N GLU A 39 17.59 3.75 6.63
CA GLU A 39 16.51 4.55 7.20
C GLU A 39 15.16 3.83 7.18
N PHE A 40 15.04 2.77 6.38
CA PHE A 40 13.82 2.00 6.22
C PHE A 40 13.61 1.09 7.41
N ILE A 41 12.64 1.41 8.26
CA ILE A 41 12.33 0.69 9.51
C ILE A 41 11.55 -0.58 9.19
N GLY A 42 11.79 -1.65 9.95
CA GLY A 42 11.12 -2.94 9.78
C GLY A 42 11.55 -3.72 8.54
N GLN A 43 10.77 -4.71 8.13
CA GLN A 43 10.95 -5.53 6.93
C GLN A 43 12.37 -6.15 6.82
N THR A 44 12.94 -6.65 7.93
CA THR A 44 14.36 -7.05 8.05
C THR A 44 14.80 -7.99 6.93
N LYS A 45 14.02 -9.06 6.67
CA LYS A 45 14.35 -10.04 5.61
C LYS A 45 14.36 -9.42 4.21
N VAL A 46 13.42 -8.50 3.95
CA VAL A 46 13.35 -7.78 2.66
C VAL A 46 14.58 -6.89 2.49
N LYS A 47 14.96 -6.16 3.54
CA LYS A 47 16.16 -5.30 3.53
C LYS A 47 17.44 -6.08 3.32
N GLU A 48 17.62 -7.21 4.00
CA GLU A 48 18.79 -8.06 3.86
C GLU A 48 18.94 -8.58 2.43
N ASN A 49 17.85 -9.09 1.84
CA ASN A 49 17.85 -9.54 0.45
C ASN A 49 18.19 -8.42 -0.53
N LEU A 50 17.58 -7.25 -0.36
CA LEU A 50 17.86 -6.09 -1.22
C LEU A 50 19.28 -5.58 -1.04
N ALA A 51 19.81 -5.53 0.18
CA ALA A 51 21.19 -5.09 0.43
C ALA A 51 22.22 -5.95 -0.33
N VAL A 52 22.06 -7.28 -0.28
CA VAL A 52 22.93 -8.21 -1.01
C VAL A 52 22.81 -8.01 -2.51
N ALA A 53 21.60 -7.92 -3.05
CA ALA A 53 21.36 -7.77 -4.48
C ALA A 53 21.91 -6.43 -5.02
N ILE A 54 21.69 -5.34 -4.29
CA ILE A 54 22.19 -4.00 -4.63
C ILE A 54 23.72 -3.98 -4.63
N GLU A 55 24.36 -4.51 -3.58
CA GLU A 55 25.81 -4.52 -3.47
C GLU A 55 26.46 -5.38 -4.57
N ALA A 56 25.84 -6.54 -4.87
CA ALA A 56 26.30 -7.41 -5.95
C ALA A 56 26.20 -6.72 -7.33
N ALA A 57 25.08 -6.05 -7.63
CA ALA A 57 24.91 -5.32 -8.89
C ALA A 57 25.91 -4.16 -9.01
N ARG A 58 26.11 -3.39 -7.93
CA ARG A 58 27.12 -2.31 -7.88
C ARG A 58 28.53 -2.82 -8.11
N SER A 59 28.91 -3.92 -7.44
CA SER A 59 30.27 -4.50 -7.56
C SER A 59 30.56 -4.99 -8.97
N ARG A 60 29.58 -5.56 -9.66
CA ARG A 60 29.70 -6.00 -11.06
C ARG A 60 29.54 -4.88 -12.07
N GLY A 61 28.99 -3.74 -11.66
CA GLY A 61 28.68 -2.64 -12.55
C GLY A 61 27.56 -2.97 -13.57
N GLU A 62 26.59 -3.80 -13.18
CA GLU A 62 25.48 -4.27 -14.01
C GLU A 62 24.12 -3.75 -13.50
N ALA A 63 23.08 -3.84 -14.34
CA ALA A 63 21.72 -3.67 -13.86
C ALA A 63 21.39 -4.79 -12.86
N MET A 64 20.61 -4.44 -11.81
CA MET A 64 20.16 -5.43 -10.83
C MET A 64 19.04 -6.29 -11.43
N ASP A 65 18.90 -7.52 -10.93
CA ASP A 65 17.77 -8.37 -11.27
C ASP A 65 16.42 -7.67 -11.04
N HIS A 66 15.43 -8.02 -11.85
CA HIS A 66 14.08 -7.47 -11.72
C HIS A 66 13.42 -7.86 -10.41
N VAL A 67 12.74 -6.92 -9.76
CA VAL A 67 12.19 -7.06 -8.41
C VAL A 67 10.66 -6.98 -8.43
N LEU A 68 9.98 -7.94 -7.83
CA LEU A 68 8.57 -7.89 -7.53
C LEU A 68 8.35 -7.60 -6.04
N LEU A 69 7.73 -6.46 -5.74
CA LEU A 69 7.31 -6.08 -4.39
C LEU A 69 5.81 -6.30 -4.26
N TYR A 70 5.36 -7.13 -3.32
CA TYR A 70 3.94 -7.38 -3.13
C TYR A 70 3.53 -7.38 -1.66
N GLY A 71 2.26 -7.09 -1.42
CA GLY A 71 1.68 -7.01 -0.07
C GLY A 71 0.61 -5.93 0.03
N PRO A 72 -0.07 -5.81 1.17
CA PRO A 72 -1.10 -4.80 1.42
C PRO A 72 -0.68 -3.38 1.05
N PRO A 73 -1.64 -2.47 0.79
CA PRO A 73 -1.32 -1.08 0.46
C PRO A 73 -0.71 -0.35 1.67
N GLY A 74 0.10 0.69 1.41
CA GLY A 74 0.66 1.56 2.45
C GLY A 74 1.87 1.01 3.22
N LEU A 75 2.42 -0.15 2.84
CA LEU A 75 3.57 -0.79 3.50
C LEU A 75 4.95 -0.30 3.00
N GLY A 76 5.01 0.58 2.01
CA GLY A 76 6.26 1.17 1.52
C GLY A 76 6.84 0.55 0.24
N LYS A 77 6.05 -0.16 -0.59
CA LYS A 77 6.50 -0.73 -1.88
C LYS A 77 7.15 0.32 -2.78
N THR A 78 6.47 1.42 -3.03
CA THR A 78 6.97 2.55 -3.84
C THR A 78 8.22 3.20 -3.22
N THR A 79 8.27 3.27 -1.89
CA THR A 79 9.43 3.79 -1.16
C THR A 79 10.65 2.89 -1.34
N LEU A 80 10.49 1.56 -1.23
CA LEU A 80 11.58 0.61 -1.47
C LEU A 80 12.08 0.67 -2.91
N ALA A 81 11.18 0.81 -3.89
CA ALA A 81 11.59 0.97 -5.29
C ALA A 81 12.46 2.21 -5.51
N ASN A 82 12.10 3.34 -4.88
CA ASN A 82 12.91 4.54 -4.92
C ASN A 82 14.26 4.38 -4.19
N ILE A 83 14.27 3.69 -3.04
CA ILE A 83 15.49 3.38 -2.29
C ILE A 83 16.44 2.52 -3.14
N ILE A 84 15.94 1.52 -3.87
CA ILE A 84 16.75 0.71 -4.78
C ILE A 84 17.49 1.61 -5.79
N ALA A 85 16.80 2.55 -6.43
CA ALA A 85 17.43 3.48 -7.36
C ALA A 85 18.46 4.38 -6.68
N ASN A 86 18.15 4.91 -5.50
CA ASN A 86 19.06 5.76 -4.72
C ASN A 86 20.32 4.99 -4.27
N GLU A 87 20.18 3.74 -3.83
CA GLU A 87 21.31 2.90 -3.43
C GLU A 87 22.17 2.48 -4.63
N LEU A 88 21.56 2.20 -5.78
CA LEU A 88 22.30 1.95 -7.03
C LEU A 88 22.95 3.22 -7.61
N GLY A 89 22.52 4.41 -7.19
CA GLY A 89 22.99 5.69 -7.72
C GLY A 89 22.49 5.98 -9.14
N VAL A 90 21.31 5.50 -9.51
CA VAL A 90 20.72 5.62 -10.84
C VAL A 90 19.40 6.38 -10.82
N HIS A 91 18.94 6.82 -12.00
CA HIS A 91 17.67 7.53 -12.11
C HIS A 91 16.48 6.60 -11.84
N PHE A 92 15.45 7.13 -11.15
CA PHE A 92 14.19 6.45 -10.84
C PHE A 92 13.10 6.93 -11.78
N GLN A 93 12.50 6.02 -12.56
CA GLN A 93 11.41 6.31 -13.48
C GLN A 93 10.11 5.65 -12.96
N PRO A 94 9.30 6.37 -12.17
CA PRO A 94 8.05 5.84 -11.66
C PRO A 94 6.91 6.00 -12.68
N THR A 95 6.05 4.99 -12.73
CA THR A 95 4.74 5.03 -13.39
C THR A 95 3.78 4.07 -12.66
N ALA A 96 2.54 3.99 -13.13
CA ALA A 96 1.53 3.07 -12.62
C ALA A 96 0.78 2.42 -13.78
N ALA A 97 0.39 1.16 -13.62
CA ALA A 97 -0.28 0.42 -14.68
C ALA A 97 -1.54 1.10 -15.24
N PRO A 98 -2.41 1.75 -14.43
CA PRO A 98 -3.57 2.47 -14.97
C PRO A 98 -3.25 3.68 -15.87
N LEU A 99 -2.02 4.20 -15.81
CA LEU A 99 -1.57 5.32 -16.67
C LEU A 99 -1.09 4.84 -18.04
N LEU A 100 -0.81 3.55 -18.18
CA LEU A 100 -0.33 2.94 -19.40
C LEU A 100 -1.53 2.36 -20.18
N GLN A 101 -2.00 3.08 -21.18
CA GLN A 101 -3.22 2.70 -21.91
C GLN A 101 -2.92 2.03 -23.25
N ILE A 102 -1.86 2.43 -23.93
CA ILE A 102 -1.47 1.91 -25.23
C ILE A 102 -0.01 1.46 -25.25
N LYS A 103 0.35 0.58 -26.21
CA LYS A 103 1.74 0.13 -26.39
C LYS A 103 2.75 1.29 -26.50
N GLY A 104 2.33 2.39 -27.13
CA GLY A 104 3.16 3.57 -27.33
C GLY A 104 3.64 4.21 -26.02
N ASP A 105 2.80 4.19 -24.97
CA ASP A 105 3.14 4.79 -23.67
C ASP A 105 4.34 4.06 -23.05
N LEU A 106 4.24 2.74 -22.99
CA LEU A 106 5.29 1.90 -22.39
C LEU A 106 6.55 1.87 -23.27
N THR A 107 6.38 1.80 -24.62
CA THR A 107 7.50 1.86 -25.58
C THR A 107 8.28 3.16 -25.40
N ALA A 108 7.60 4.32 -25.31
CA ALA A 108 8.25 5.59 -25.12
C ALA A 108 9.05 5.67 -23.81
N ILE A 109 8.52 5.11 -22.73
CA ILE A 109 9.26 5.03 -21.46
C ILE A 109 10.53 4.19 -21.63
N ILE A 110 10.39 2.93 -22.12
CA ILE A 110 11.48 1.98 -22.18
C ILE A 110 12.58 2.43 -23.16
N THR A 111 12.23 2.97 -24.33
CA THR A 111 13.22 3.43 -25.32
C THR A 111 14.01 4.66 -24.88
N ASN A 112 13.46 5.46 -23.96
CA ASN A 112 14.15 6.62 -23.38
C ASN A 112 14.95 6.29 -22.11
N MET A 113 14.98 5.03 -21.67
CA MET A 113 15.70 4.64 -20.47
C MET A 113 17.21 4.78 -20.64
N GLN A 114 17.86 5.24 -19.57
CA GLN A 114 19.31 5.28 -19.49
C GLN A 114 19.84 3.93 -18.99
N ASP A 115 21.14 3.71 -19.17
CA ASP A 115 21.81 2.49 -18.70
C ASP A 115 21.63 2.29 -17.19
N LYS A 116 21.22 1.09 -16.78
CA LYS A 116 21.00 0.64 -15.39
C LYS A 116 19.90 1.39 -14.63
N GLN A 117 19.14 2.23 -15.29
CA GLN A 117 18.03 2.98 -14.68
C GLN A 117 17.00 2.05 -14.05
N VAL A 118 16.30 2.51 -13.00
CA VAL A 118 15.18 1.77 -12.40
C VAL A 118 13.87 2.23 -12.99
N LEU A 119 13.16 1.32 -13.67
CA LEU A 119 11.76 1.49 -14.06
C LEU A 119 10.87 0.91 -12.96
N PHE A 120 9.97 1.73 -12.43
CA PHE A 120 8.99 1.29 -11.45
C PHE A 120 7.57 1.37 -12.02
N ILE A 121 6.83 0.26 -11.93
CA ILE A 121 5.40 0.24 -12.29
C ILE A 121 4.61 -0.20 -11.06
N ASP A 122 3.77 0.72 -10.55
CA ASP A 122 2.84 0.39 -9.46
C ASP A 122 1.58 -0.30 -9.99
N GLU A 123 0.96 -1.13 -9.14
CA GLU A 123 -0.24 -1.92 -9.44
C GLU A 123 -0.14 -2.72 -10.74
N ILE A 124 0.99 -3.43 -10.94
CA ILE A 124 1.28 -4.14 -12.19
C ILE A 124 0.25 -5.21 -12.56
N HIS A 125 -0.55 -5.70 -11.61
CA HIS A 125 -1.65 -6.64 -11.87
C HIS A 125 -2.78 -6.02 -12.72
N ARG A 126 -2.79 -4.69 -12.90
CA ARG A 126 -3.73 -3.95 -13.73
C ARG A 126 -3.20 -3.66 -15.13
N LEU A 127 -2.00 -4.13 -15.47
CA LEU A 127 -1.48 -4.04 -16.84
C LEU A 127 -2.37 -4.83 -17.80
N GLN A 128 -2.63 -4.23 -18.95
CA GLN A 128 -3.30 -4.95 -20.03
C GLN A 128 -2.38 -6.05 -20.60
N PRO A 129 -2.90 -7.22 -21.01
CA PRO A 129 -2.09 -8.32 -21.53
C PRO A 129 -1.15 -7.91 -22.68
N VAL A 130 -1.59 -7.00 -23.53
CA VAL A 130 -0.80 -6.49 -24.65
C VAL A 130 0.42 -5.67 -24.22
N LEU A 131 0.39 -5.06 -23.03
CA LEU A 131 1.52 -4.35 -22.43
C LEU A 131 2.44 -5.31 -21.69
N GLU A 132 1.90 -6.35 -21.06
CA GLU A 132 2.71 -7.42 -20.48
C GLU A 132 3.58 -8.11 -21.54
N GLU A 133 3.01 -8.44 -22.72
CA GLU A 133 3.76 -9.04 -23.82
C GLU A 133 4.94 -8.18 -24.29
N LEU A 134 4.75 -6.86 -24.32
CA LEU A 134 5.82 -5.92 -24.64
C LEU A 134 6.95 -5.95 -23.59
N LEU A 135 6.57 -6.06 -22.31
CA LEU A 135 7.56 -6.18 -21.22
C LEU A 135 8.37 -7.47 -21.32
N TYR A 136 7.80 -8.59 -21.79
CA TYR A 136 8.53 -9.85 -21.79
C TYR A 136 9.85 -9.77 -22.57
N SER A 137 9.82 -9.25 -23.79
CA SER A 137 11.03 -9.08 -24.61
C SER A 137 11.98 -8.03 -24.03
N ALA A 138 11.42 -6.95 -23.49
CA ALA A 138 12.22 -5.90 -22.88
C ALA A 138 12.97 -6.36 -21.62
N LEU A 139 12.38 -7.26 -20.82
CA LEU A 139 12.97 -7.77 -19.58
C LEU A 139 13.95 -8.94 -19.79
N GLU A 140 13.71 -9.77 -20.81
CA GLU A 140 14.57 -10.93 -21.12
C GLU A 140 15.78 -10.56 -21.98
N ASP A 141 15.49 -9.90 -23.13
CA ASP A 141 16.44 -9.72 -24.21
C ASP A 141 16.91 -8.25 -24.34
N TYR A 142 16.35 -7.34 -23.57
CA TYR A 142 16.54 -5.89 -23.72
C TYR A 142 16.24 -5.42 -25.15
N LYS A 143 15.16 -5.93 -25.72
CA LYS A 143 14.68 -5.63 -27.08
C LYS A 143 13.20 -5.34 -27.08
N LEU A 144 12.79 -4.48 -28.00
CA LEU A 144 11.39 -4.18 -28.27
C LEU A 144 11.09 -4.35 -29.75
N ASP A 145 10.12 -5.20 -30.08
CA ASP A 145 9.65 -5.37 -31.44
C ASP A 145 8.48 -4.42 -31.71
N ILE A 146 8.68 -3.48 -32.62
CA ILE A 146 7.69 -2.48 -33.03
C ILE A 146 7.24 -2.80 -34.45
N ILE A 147 5.95 -2.93 -34.66
CA ILE A 147 5.36 -3.11 -35.98
C ILE A 147 5.05 -1.73 -36.56
N ILE A 148 5.71 -1.41 -37.70
CA ILE A 148 5.49 -0.17 -38.45
C ILE A 148 4.73 -0.48 -39.72
N GLY A 149 3.63 0.25 -39.98
CA GLY A 149 2.75 0.03 -41.13
C GLY A 149 1.50 -0.79 -40.79
N GLN A 150 0.70 -1.07 -41.79
CA GLN A 150 -0.55 -1.85 -41.68
C GLN A 150 -0.65 -2.88 -42.79
N GLY A 151 -1.36 -3.99 -42.53
CA GLY A 151 -1.60 -5.05 -43.49
C GLY A 151 -0.33 -5.78 -43.93
N PRO A 152 -0.31 -6.34 -45.17
CA PRO A 152 0.79 -7.17 -45.69
C PRO A 152 2.13 -6.43 -45.85
N SER A 153 2.13 -5.09 -45.81
CA SER A 153 3.34 -4.27 -45.88
C SER A 153 3.92 -3.86 -44.52
N ALA A 154 3.30 -4.33 -43.41
CA ALA A 154 3.81 -4.10 -42.08
C ALA A 154 5.20 -4.74 -41.91
N ARG A 155 6.13 -4.01 -41.29
CA ARG A 155 7.48 -4.50 -40.99
C ARG A 155 7.74 -4.41 -39.50
N THR A 156 8.35 -5.45 -38.98
CA THR A 156 8.83 -5.45 -37.59
C THR A 156 10.19 -4.80 -37.51
N HIS A 157 10.33 -3.81 -36.63
CA HIS A 157 11.61 -3.21 -36.28
C HIS A 157 11.93 -3.56 -34.84
N THR A 158 13.06 -4.22 -34.63
CA THR A 158 13.59 -4.52 -33.30
C THR A 158 14.44 -3.35 -32.83
N LEU A 159 14.07 -2.73 -31.71
CA LEU A 159 14.86 -1.70 -31.04
C LEU A 159 15.65 -2.34 -29.90
N GLU A 160 16.92 -2.04 -29.81
CA GLU A 160 17.73 -2.38 -28.64
C GLU A 160 17.45 -1.40 -27.51
N VAL A 161 17.28 -1.94 -26.30
CA VAL A 161 17.03 -1.18 -25.06
C VAL A 161 18.26 -1.34 -24.18
N LYS A 162 18.64 -0.25 -23.52
CA LYS A 162 19.74 -0.30 -22.55
C LYS A 162 19.32 -1.19 -21.37
N PRO A 163 20.24 -1.99 -20.79
CA PRO A 163 19.94 -2.76 -19.59
C PRO A 163 19.38 -1.87 -18.47
N PHE A 164 18.30 -2.30 -17.85
CA PHE A 164 17.61 -1.59 -16.77
C PHE A 164 17.10 -2.55 -15.71
N THR A 165 16.85 -2.05 -14.52
CA THR A 165 16.19 -2.80 -13.46
C THR A 165 14.69 -2.50 -13.46
N PHE A 166 13.88 -3.51 -13.60
CA PHE A 166 12.42 -3.37 -13.47
C PHE A 166 11.99 -3.70 -12.04
N VAL A 167 11.24 -2.79 -11.42
CA VAL A 167 10.61 -3.01 -10.11
C VAL A 167 9.10 -2.93 -10.28
N GLY A 168 8.44 -4.05 -10.15
CA GLY A 168 6.98 -4.13 -10.16
C GLY A 168 6.42 -4.14 -8.75
N ALA A 169 5.33 -3.40 -8.51
CA ALA A 169 4.61 -3.45 -7.25
C ALA A 169 3.15 -3.87 -7.44
N THR A 170 2.60 -4.63 -6.49
CA THR A 170 1.21 -5.06 -6.52
C THR A 170 0.64 -5.34 -5.13
N THR A 171 -0.65 -5.11 -4.98
CA THR A 171 -1.45 -5.60 -3.84
C THR A 171 -1.94 -7.03 -4.06
N ARG A 172 -2.05 -7.49 -5.32
CA ARG A 172 -2.66 -8.76 -5.73
C ARG A 172 -1.68 -9.63 -6.53
N ALA A 173 -0.68 -10.21 -5.86
CA ALA A 173 0.34 -11.05 -6.53
C ALA A 173 -0.25 -12.25 -7.30
N GLY A 174 -1.41 -12.76 -6.88
CA GLY A 174 -2.10 -13.87 -7.55
C GLY A 174 -2.71 -13.52 -8.91
N LEU A 175 -2.85 -12.23 -9.25
CA LEU A 175 -3.38 -11.76 -10.53
C LEU A 175 -2.28 -11.50 -11.58
N ILE A 176 -1.00 -11.58 -11.20
CA ILE A 176 0.12 -11.44 -12.13
C ILE A 176 0.21 -12.72 -12.96
N SER A 177 0.32 -12.57 -14.27
CA SER A 177 0.49 -13.70 -15.17
C SER A 177 1.76 -14.51 -14.87
N ALA A 178 1.72 -15.82 -15.06
CA ALA A 178 2.88 -16.68 -14.82
C ALA A 178 4.10 -16.28 -15.68
N PRO A 179 3.95 -15.90 -16.96
CA PRO A 179 5.07 -15.42 -17.77
C PRO A 179 5.72 -14.14 -17.24
N LEU A 180 4.93 -13.16 -16.75
CA LEU A 180 5.50 -11.95 -16.16
C LEU A 180 6.20 -12.26 -14.84
N ARG A 181 5.56 -13.10 -14.00
CA ARG A 181 6.11 -13.46 -12.70
C ARG A 181 7.46 -14.18 -12.79
N SER A 182 7.66 -15.04 -13.80
CA SER A 182 8.92 -15.78 -13.98
C SER A 182 10.12 -14.89 -14.36
N ARG A 183 9.88 -13.66 -14.78
CA ARG A 183 10.93 -12.70 -15.16
C ARG A 183 11.47 -11.91 -13.96
N PHE A 184 10.84 -12.02 -12.81
CA PHE A 184 11.35 -11.42 -11.58
C PHE A 184 12.34 -12.39 -10.91
N GLY A 185 13.64 -12.02 -10.88
CA GLY A 185 14.66 -12.77 -10.15
C GLY A 185 14.53 -12.62 -8.64
N ILE A 186 13.91 -11.51 -8.19
CA ILE A 186 13.75 -11.19 -6.77
C ILE A 186 12.27 -10.94 -6.49
N VAL A 187 11.66 -11.76 -5.61
CA VAL A 187 10.24 -11.65 -5.24
C VAL A 187 10.14 -11.46 -3.73
N LEU A 188 9.66 -10.27 -3.31
CA LEU A 188 9.66 -9.85 -1.91
C LEU A 188 8.25 -9.50 -1.44
N ARG A 189 7.83 -10.15 -0.36
CA ARG A 189 6.57 -9.86 0.32
C ARG A 189 6.80 -8.86 1.44
N LEU A 190 6.04 -7.77 1.45
CA LEU A 190 5.97 -6.86 2.57
C LEU A 190 4.85 -7.30 3.51
N GLU A 191 5.13 -7.26 4.80
CA GLU A 191 4.21 -7.66 5.86
C GLU A 191 3.77 -6.44 6.67
N PHE A 192 2.67 -6.59 7.43
CA PHE A 192 2.27 -5.55 8.37
C PHE A 192 3.36 -5.34 9.42
N TYR A 193 3.52 -4.08 9.83
CA TYR A 193 4.48 -3.67 10.86
C TYR A 193 3.92 -3.95 12.25
N THR A 194 4.82 -4.24 13.19
CA THR A 194 4.45 -4.30 14.61
C THR A 194 4.22 -2.89 15.16
N PRO A 195 3.47 -2.76 16.27
CA PRO A 195 3.32 -1.47 16.94
C PRO A 195 4.66 -0.82 17.33
N GLU A 196 5.65 -1.62 17.71
CA GLU A 196 6.99 -1.16 18.08
C GLU A 196 7.74 -0.57 16.87
N GLU A 197 7.68 -1.22 15.72
CA GLU A 197 8.26 -0.70 14.47
C GLU A 197 7.56 0.59 14.04
N LEU A 198 6.22 0.63 14.13
CA LEU A 198 5.45 1.84 13.82
C LEU A 198 5.71 2.97 14.80
N ARG A 199 5.96 2.68 16.10
CA ARG A 199 6.37 3.70 17.07
C ARG A 199 7.63 4.41 16.60
N VAL A 200 8.66 3.67 16.18
CA VAL A 200 9.91 4.26 15.66
C VAL A 200 9.64 5.11 14.41
N ILE A 201 8.72 4.68 13.53
CA ILE A 201 8.31 5.47 12.36
C ILE A 201 7.62 6.76 12.80
N VAL A 202 6.73 6.71 13.78
CA VAL A 202 6.01 7.89 14.33
C VAL A 202 6.99 8.87 14.94
N GLU A 203 7.92 8.40 15.81
CA GLU A 203 8.96 9.22 16.45
C GLU A 203 9.84 9.91 15.38
N ARG A 204 10.37 9.18 14.41
CA ARG A 204 11.14 9.74 13.29
C ARG A 204 10.33 10.78 12.49
N SER A 205 9.08 10.46 12.19
CA SER A 205 8.22 11.37 11.43
C SER A 205 7.88 12.62 12.22
N ALA A 206 7.68 12.53 13.54
CA ALA A 206 7.46 13.67 14.43
C ALA A 206 8.70 14.58 14.48
N GLU A 207 9.91 14.02 14.56
CA GLU A 207 11.16 14.76 14.48
C GLU A 207 11.27 15.57 13.19
N ILE A 208 11.02 14.94 12.02
CA ILE A 208 11.05 15.62 10.71
C ILE A 208 10.02 16.76 10.64
N LEU A 209 8.88 16.59 11.32
CA LEU A 209 7.80 17.59 11.37
C LEU A 209 7.99 18.67 12.43
N GLY A 210 9.03 18.55 13.27
CA GLY A 210 9.28 19.47 14.37
C GLY A 210 8.20 19.41 15.46
N VAL A 211 7.65 18.23 15.73
CA VAL A 211 6.61 18.00 16.75
C VAL A 211 7.17 17.15 17.89
N GLU A 212 7.03 17.63 19.12
CA GLU A 212 7.39 16.86 20.30
C GLU A 212 6.38 15.74 20.53
N VAL A 213 6.86 14.49 20.56
CA VAL A 213 6.06 13.30 20.90
C VAL A 213 6.80 12.47 21.95
N ASP A 214 6.09 12.05 23.01
CA ASP A 214 6.66 11.10 23.96
C ASP A 214 6.42 9.64 23.51
N GLY A 215 7.17 8.71 24.13
CA GLY A 215 7.07 7.29 23.77
C GLY A 215 5.68 6.69 23.99
N ALA A 216 4.91 7.20 24.97
CA ALA A 216 3.55 6.74 25.25
C ALA A 216 2.54 7.25 24.22
N GLY A 217 2.66 8.51 23.80
CA GLY A 217 1.87 9.07 22.70
C GLY A 217 2.20 8.41 21.35
N ALA A 218 3.49 8.15 21.09
CA ALA A 218 3.93 7.50 19.87
C ALA A 218 3.40 6.06 19.75
N ILE A 219 3.47 5.24 20.81
CA ILE A 219 2.95 3.87 20.79
C ILE A 219 1.43 3.83 20.70
N GLU A 220 0.72 4.81 21.28
CA GLU A 220 -0.74 4.92 21.16
C GLU A 220 -1.16 5.17 19.71
N ILE A 221 -0.48 6.07 18.99
CA ILE A 221 -0.70 6.29 17.55
C ILE A 221 -0.36 5.03 16.77
N ALA A 222 0.79 4.42 17.05
CA ALA A 222 1.28 3.23 16.36
C ALA A 222 0.33 2.03 16.49
N SER A 223 -0.18 1.77 17.69
CA SER A 223 -1.09 0.65 17.96
C SER A 223 -2.40 0.73 17.19
N ARG A 224 -2.88 1.95 16.91
CA ARG A 224 -4.10 2.19 16.12
C ARG A 224 -3.85 2.38 14.61
N SER A 225 -2.60 2.21 14.16
CA SER A 225 -2.20 2.46 12.76
C SER A 225 -2.33 1.23 11.84
N ARG A 226 -3.03 0.19 12.28
CA ARG A 226 -3.36 -1.00 11.47
C ARG A 226 -2.14 -1.65 10.81
N GLY A 227 -0.99 -1.65 11.47
CA GLY A 227 0.24 -2.22 10.93
C GLY A 227 0.81 -1.49 9.69
N THR A 228 0.40 -0.24 9.44
CA THR A 228 0.66 0.44 8.18
C THR A 228 1.35 1.81 8.39
N PRO A 229 2.58 2.01 7.89
CA PRO A 229 3.30 3.29 8.00
C PRO A 229 2.52 4.51 7.44
N ARG A 230 1.79 4.33 6.34
CA ARG A 230 0.96 5.40 5.77
C ARG A 230 -0.11 5.87 6.74
N ILE A 231 -0.80 4.94 7.41
CA ILE A 231 -1.82 5.28 8.40
C ILE A 231 -1.17 5.91 9.62
N ALA A 232 -0.04 5.39 10.09
CA ALA A 232 0.70 5.96 11.22
C ALA A 232 1.05 7.44 10.98
N ASN A 233 1.59 7.77 9.82
CA ASN A 233 1.92 9.15 9.44
C ASN A 233 0.66 10.03 9.31
N ARG A 234 -0.43 9.48 8.79
CA ARG A 234 -1.70 10.19 8.67
C ARG A 234 -2.31 10.49 10.04
N LEU A 235 -2.33 9.50 10.94
CA LEU A 235 -2.78 9.70 12.32
C LEU A 235 -1.89 10.70 13.05
N LEU A 236 -0.56 10.60 12.93
CA LEU A 236 0.38 11.56 13.52
C LEU A 236 0.07 12.99 13.09
N ARG A 237 -0.20 13.22 11.79
CA ARG A 237 -0.59 14.54 11.28
C ARG A 237 -1.85 15.08 11.97
N ARG A 238 -2.88 14.25 12.14
CA ARG A 238 -4.13 14.66 12.79
C ARG A 238 -3.98 14.88 14.28
N VAL A 239 -3.22 14.01 14.95
CA VAL A 239 -2.92 14.17 16.37
C VAL A 239 -2.09 15.44 16.62
N ARG A 240 -1.13 15.76 15.73
CA ARG A 240 -0.39 17.02 15.76
C ARG A 240 -1.32 18.24 15.67
N ASP A 241 -2.23 18.24 14.67
CA ASP A 241 -3.18 19.34 14.50
C ASP A 241 -4.05 19.52 15.75
N TYR A 242 -4.47 18.42 16.39
CA TYR A 242 -5.19 18.46 17.67
C TYR A 242 -4.31 19.01 18.81
N ALA A 243 -3.06 18.55 18.94
CA ALA A 243 -2.13 18.99 19.97
C ALA A 243 -1.83 20.49 19.88
N GLN A 244 -1.73 21.03 18.66
CA GLN A 244 -1.51 22.46 18.42
C GLN A 244 -2.72 23.34 18.80
N VAL A 245 -3.94 22.83 18.59
CA VAL A 245 -5.16 23.62 18.78
C VAL A 245 -5.76 23.45 20.19
N ARG A 246 -5.73 22.24 20.73
CA ARG A 246 -6.38 21.88 22.00
C ARG A 246 -5.45 21.34 23.07
N GLY A 247 -4.19 21.07 22.74
CA GLY A 247 -3.15 20.60 23.65
C GLY A 247 -2.11 21.67 23.96
N ALA A 248 -1.00 21.25 24.61
CA ALA A 248 0.15 22.10 24.91
C ALA A 248 1.20 22.14 23.78
N GLY A 249 0.83 21.74 22.56
CA GLY A 249 1.75 21.66 21.40
C GLY A 249 2.60 20.39 21.37
N LYS A 250 2.45 19.51 22.37
CA LYS A 250 3.16 18.23 22.46
C LYS A 250 2.17 17.06 22.43
N ILE A 251 2.63 15.91 21.94
CA ILE A 251 1.84 14.67 21.85
C ILE A 251 2.29 13.74 22.98
N ASP A 252 1.52 13.72 24.05
CA ASP A 252 1.59 12.72 25.12
C ASP A 252 0.41 11.73 25.02
N LEU A 253 0.39 10.72 25.87
CA LEU A 253 -0.67 9.72 25.85
C LEU A 253 -2.09 10.31 25.94
N PRO A 254 -2.41 11.23 26.89
CA PRO A 254 -3.75 11.83 26.97
C PRO A 254 -4.12 12.61 25.69
N THR A 255 -3.18 13.37 25.14
CA THR A 255 -3.40 14.12 23.89
C THR A 255 -3.65 13.20 22.72
N ALA A 256 -2.85 12.12 22.57
CA ALA A 256 -3.03 11.14 21.53
C ALA A 256 -4.39 10.43 21.64
N GLN A 257 -4.78 10.00 22.84
CA GLN A 257 -6.07 9.35 23.08
C GLN A 257 -7.25 10.27 22.78
N ALA A 258 -7.23 11.52 23.24
CA ALA A 258 -8.28 12.48 22.98
C ALA A 258 -8.43 12.81 21.48
N ALA A 259 -7.31 12.95 20.78
CA ALA A 259 -7.32 13.18 19.33
C ALA A 259 -7.87 11.96 18.56
N LEU A 260 -7.43 10.76 18.89
CA LEU A 260 -7.88 9.52 18.22
C LEU A 260 -9.36 9.21 18.52
N GLN A 261 -9.84 9.55 19.73
CA GLN A 261 -11.26 9.49 20.07
C GLN A 261 -12.08 10.48 19.23
N MET A 262 -11.60 11.73 19.06
CA MET A 262 -12.26 12.71 18.20
C MET A 262 -12.31 12.26 16.73
N LEU A 263 -11.33 11.49 16.29
CA LEU A 263 -11.27 10.90 14.94
C LEU A 263 -12.07 9.60 14.82
N GLU A 264 -12.75 9.17 15.89
CA GLU A 264 -13.53 7.93 15.96
C GLU A 264 -12.73 6.66 15.64
N VAL A 265 -11.41 6.70 15.87
CA VAL A 265 -10.52 5.56 15.74
C VAL A 265 -10.46 4.79 17.05
N ASP A 266 -10.94 3.55 17.04
CA ASP A 266 -11.01 2.72 18.24
C ASP A 266 -9.64 2.12 18.65
N LYS A 267 -9.62 1.33 19.73
CA LYS A 267 -8.41 0.69 20.24
C LYS A 267 -7.71 -0.29 19.28
N TYR A 268 -8.42 -0.81 18.29
CA TYR A 268 -7.88 -1.68 17.24
C TYR A 268 -7.55 -0.90 15.96
N GLY A 269 -7.83 0.38 15.92
CA GLY A 269 -7.67 1.21 14.71
C GLY A 269 -8.83 1.08 13.73
N PHE A 270 -10.01 0.63 14.18
CA PHE A 270 -11.19 0.58 13.31
C PHE A 270 -11.78 1.97 13.13
N ASP A 271 -12.09 2.28 11.88
CA ASP A 271 -12.91 3.43 11.52
C ASP A 271 -14.39 3.05 11.41
N GLU A 272 -15.23 3.97 10.95
CA GLU A 272 -16.67 3.74 10.77
C GLU A 272 -16.93 2.61 9.75
N VAL A 273 -16.17 2.54 8.66
CA VAL A 273 -16.40 1.53 7.61
C VAL A 273 -16.06 0.13 8.09
N ASP A 274 -14.96 -0.05 8.83
CA ASP A 274 -14.60 -1.34 9.44
C ASP A 274 -15.71 -1.82 10.37
N ARG A 275 -16.19 -0.93 11.26
CA ARG A 275 -17.28 -1.24 12.18
C ARG A 275 -18.56 -1.60 11.42
N ARG A 276 -18.95 -0.80 10.41
CA ARG A 276 -20.12 -1.08 9.57
C ARG A 276 -20.01 -2.40 8.83
N LEU A 277 -18.80 -2.74 8.32
CA LEU A 277 -18.56 -4.00 7.62
C LEU A 277 -18.79 -5.19 8.56
N LEU A 278 -18.14 -5.19 9.72
CA LEU A 278 -18.27 -6.27 10.70
C LEU A 278 -19.70 -6.37 11.26
N LEU A 279 -20.32 -5.24 11.64
CA LEU A 279 -21.71 -5.22 12.13
C LEU A 279 -22.70 -5.66 11.04
N THR A 280 -22.47 -5.30 9.78
CA THR A 280 -23.31 -5.78 8.67
C THR A 280 -23.28 -7.30 8.57
N ILE A 281 -22.08 -7.91 8.66
CA ILE A 281 -21.94 -9.37 8.64
C ILE A 281 -22.64 -9.99 9.86
N ILE A 282 -22.43 -9.43 11.05
CA ILE A 282 -22.96 -9.95 12.30
C ILE A 282 -24.49 -9.84 12.36
N GLU A 283 -25.03 -8.63 12.16
CA GLU A 283 -26.44 -8.33 12.41
C GLU A 283 -27.34 -8.72 11.23
N LYS A 284 -26.95 -8.32 10.00
CA LYS A 284 -27.80 -8.55 8.82
C LYS A 284 -27.67 -9.95 8.23
N TYR A 285 -26.48 -10.55 8.35
CA TYR A 285 -26.17 -11.86 7.77
C TYR A 285 -25.84 -12.93 8.81
N GLN A 286 -26.20 -12.70 10.08
CA GLN A 286 -26.04 -13.69 11.15
C GLN A 286 -24.62 -14.25 11.25
N GLY A 287 -23.57 -13.38 11.08
CA GLY A 287 -22.16 -13.74 11.11
C GLY A 287 -21.59 -14.26 9.79
N GLY A 288 -22.40 -14.40 8.77
CA GLY A 288 -21.99 -14.90 7.46
C GLY A 288 -22.28 -16.38 7.22
N PRO A 289 -21.80 -16.96 6.11
CA PRO A 289 -20.97 -16.34 5.08
C PRO A 289 -21.73 -15.38 4.15
N VAL A 290 -21.10 -14.27 3.76
CA VAL A 290 -21.67 -13.28 2.85
C VAL A 290 -20.67 -12.92 1.73
N GLY A 291 -21.17 -12.79 0.49
CA GLY A 291 -20.33 -12.46 -0.68
C GLY A 291 -19.87 -10.99 -0.67
N VAL A 292 -18.70 -10.71 -1.27
CA VAL A 292 -18.16 -9.34 -1.35
C VAL A 292 -19.09 -8.38 -2.06
N ASN A 293 -19.71 -8.78 -3.17
CA ASN A 293 -20.63 -7.91 -3.92
C ASN A 293 -21.86 -7.50 -3.10
N THR A 294 -22.35 -8.41 -2.22
CA THR A 294 -23.45 -8.11 -1.31
C THR A 294 -23.02 -7.10 -0.24
N LEU A 295 -21.81 -7.27 0.33
CA LEU A 295 -21.25 -6.31 1.28
C LEU A 295 -21.01 -4.95 0.62
N ALA A 296 -20.44 -4.92 -0.57
CA ALA A 296 -20.18 -3.73 -1.35
C ALA A 296 -21.47 -2.91 -1.57
N ALA A 297 -22.54 -3.58 -2.00
CA ALA A 297 -23.84 -2.94 -2.19
C ALA A 297 -24.44 -2.36 -0.88
N VAL A 298 -24.29 -3.07 0.25
CA VAL A 298 -24.83 -2.61 1.55
C VAL A 298 -24.02 -1.46 2.13
N LEU A 299 -22.70 -1.47 1.92
CA LEU A 299 -21.79 -0.46 2.46
C LEU A 299 -21.67 0.77 1.55
N ALA A 300 -22.17 0.70 0.32
CA ALA A 300 -21.94 1.67 -0.76
C ALA A 300 -20.44 1.84 -1.07
N GLU A 301 -19.70 0.72 -1.09
CA GLU A 301 -18.28 0.63 -1.39
C GLU A 301 -18.05 -0.21 -2.65
N GLU A 302 -16.89 -0.03 -3.29
CA GLU A 302 -16.48 -0.90 -4.39
C GLU A 302 -15.99 -2.26 -3.84
N PRO A 303 -16.27 -3.40 -4.52
CA PRO A 303 -15.79 -4.72 -4.10
C PRO A 303 -14.27 -4.77 -3.92
N ASP A 304 -13.52 -4.13 -4.83
CA ASP A 304 -12.06 -4.04 -4.77
C ASP A 304 -11.58 -3.28 -3.53
N ALA A 305 -12.28 -2.23 -3.11
CA ALA A 305 -11.94 -1.49 -1.89
C ALA A 305 -12.07 -2.38 -0.65
N ILE A 306 -13.13 -3.20 -0.59
CA ILE A 306 -13.30 -4.15 0.50
C ILE A 306 -12.16 -5.16 0.53
N GLU A 307 -11.83 -5.77 -0.61
CA GLU A 307 -10.81 -6.82 -0.71
C GLU A 307 -9.37 -6.31 -0.51
N GLU A 308 -9.06 -5.08 -0.89
CA GLU A 308 -7.70 -4.57 -0.85
C GLU A 308 -7.39 -3.72 0.38
N ILE A 309 -8.40 -3.01 0.92
CA ILE A 309 -8.18 -2.01 1.97
C ILE A 309 -8.65 -2.51 3.34
N TYR A 310 -9.87 -3.07 3.41
CA TYR A 310 -10.49 -3.42 4.69
C TYR A 310 -10.20 -4.86 5.12
N GLU A 311 -10.45 -5.84 4.26
CA GLU A 311 -10.30 -7.26 4.60
C GLU A 311 -8.89 -7.66 5.07
N PRO A 312 -7.78 -7.23 4.43
CA PRO A 312 -6.45 -7.72 4.78
C PRO A 312 -6.10 -7.47 6.24
N PHE A 313 -6.43 -6.29 6.75
CA PHE A 313 -6.18 -5.95 8.15
C PHE A 313 -7.12 -6.73 9.10
N LEU A 314 -8.41 -6.75 8.82
CA LEU A 314 -9.40 -7.46 9.64
C LEU A 314 -9.11 -8.97 9.72
N MET A 315 -8.61 -9.56 8.63
CA MET A 315 -8.17 -10.96 8.60
C MET A 315 -6.88 -11.15 9.39
N GLN A 316 -5.91 -10.22 9.27
CA GLN A 316 -4.64 -10.27 9.98
C GLN A 316 -4.81 -10.30 11.50
N ILE A 317 -5.73 -9.48 12.02
CA ILE A 317 -6.02 -9.41 13.46
C ILE A 317 -7.10 -10.40 13.91
N GLY A 318 -7.58 -11.25 13.02
CA GLY A 318 -8.47 -12.36 13.32
C GLY A 318 -9.95 -11.98 13.55
N PHE A 319 -10.41 -10.82 13.07
CA PHE A 319 -11.81 -10.39 13.18
C PHE A 319 -12.69 -10.90 12.04
N LEU A 320 -12.08 -11.21 10.90
CA LEU A 320 -12.76 -11.66 9.69
C LEU A 320 -12.08 -12.91 9.14
N ASN A 321 -12.88 -13.88 8.69
CA ASN A 321 -12.43 -15.04 7.93
C ASN A 321 -12.99 -15.01 6.50
N ARG A 322 -12.17 -15.39 5.52
CA ARG A 322 -12.59 -15.60 4.14
C ARG A 322 -12.74 -17.09 3.87
N THR A 323 -13.93 -17.49 3.43
CA THR A 323 -14.26 -18.86 3.06
C THR A 323 -14.65 -18.94 1.57
N PRO A 324 -14.71 -20.13 0.94
CA PRO A 324 -15.21 -20.25 -0.43
C PRO A 324 -16.65 -19.73 -0.62
N ARG A 325 -17.45 -19.69 0.46
CA ARG A 325 -18.84 -19.20 0.44
C ARG A 325 -18.96 -17.70 0.70
N GLY A 326 -17.91 -17.06 1.17
CA GLY A 326 -17.91 -15.64 1.51
C GLY A 326 -17.20 -15.31 2.82
N ARG A 327 -17.48 -14.12 3.34
CA ARG A 327 -16.88 -13.54 4.55
C ARG A 327 -17.67 -13.93 5.79
N VAL A 328 -16.95 -14.27 6.85
CA VAL A 328 -17.51 -14.72 8.13
C VAL A 328 -16.86 -13.90 9.25
N ALA A 329 -17.68 -13.30 10.11
CA ALA A 329 -17.20 -12.65 11.33
C ALA A 329 -16.75 -13.71 12.34
N THR A 330 -15.64 -13.47 13.01
CA THR A 330 -15.10 -14.39 14.02
C THR A 330 -15.69 -14.12 15.40
N GLN A 331 -15.40 -14.99 16.37
CA GLN A 331 -15.78 -14.77 17.76
C GLN A 331 -15.22 -13.46 18.31
N LEU A 332 -13.98 -13.10 17.95
CA LEU A 332 -13.36 -11.83 18.36
C LEU A 332 -14.19 -10.60 17.91
N ALA A 333 -14.78 -10.67 16.72
CA ALA A 333 -15.64 -9.58 16.24
C ALA A 333 -16.92 -9.47 17.09
N TYR A 334 -17.54 -10.56 17.47
CA TYR A 334 -18.70 -10.57 18.37
C TYR A 334 -18.35 -10.03 19.75
N GLU A 335 -17.24 -10.46 20.33
CA GLU A 335 -16.78 -10.00 21.64
C GLU A 335 -16.48 -8.50 21.65
N HIS A 336 -15.88 -7.99 20.58
CA HIS A 336 -15.57 -6.57 20.43
C HIS A 336 -16.83 -5.68 20.48
N PHE A 337 -17.91 -6.11 19.84
CA PHE A 337 -19.18 -5.38 19.83
C PHE A 337 -20.12 -5.75 20.98
N GLY A 338 -19.72 -6.67 21.87
CA GLY A 338 -20.56 -7.13 22.97
C GLY A 338 -21.82 -7.90 22.53
N ILE A 339 -21.79 -8.49 21.33
CA ILE A 339 -22.90 -9.22 20.74
C ILE A 339 -22.72 -10.72 21.00
N THR A 340 -23.76 -11.39 21.47
CA THR A 340 -23.73 -12.84 21.67
C THR A 340 -24.06 -13.57 20.36
N PRO A 341 -23.20 -14.52 19.89
CA PRO A 341 -23.50 -15.32 18.71
C PRO A 341 -24.81 -16.11 18.86
N SER A 342 -25.60 -16.18 17.80
CA SER A 342 -26.80 -17.00 17.81
C SER A 342 -26.44 -18.51 17.88
N ARG A 343 -27.31 -19.36 18.48
CA ARG A 343 -27.07 -20.81 18.65
C ARG A 343 -26.68 -21.59 17.38
N ARG A 344 -27.01 -21.08 16.17
CA ARG A 344 -26.59 -21.65 14.88
C ARG A 344 -25.12 -21.43 14.55
N GLN A 345 -24.48 -20.46 15.20
CA GLN A 345 -23.08 -20.07 14.93
C GLN A 345 -22.08 -20.73 15.87
N SER A 346 -22.49 -21.15 17.06
CA SER A 346 -21.65 -21.90 18.01
C SER A 346 -21.16 -23.26 17.48
N SER A 347 -21.69 -23.72 16.32
CA SER A 347 -21.22 -24.93 15.62
C SER A 347 -20.22 -24.66 14.49
N LEU A 348 -19.85 -23.39 14.24
CA LEU A 348 -18.90 -22.98 13.19
C LEU A 348 -17.52 -22.62 13.77
N PHE A 349 -17.41 -22.61 15.11
CA PHE A 349 -16.17 -22.29 15.83
C PHE A 349 -15.64 -23.51 16.61
#